data_f0f2fbc8127a47e1cad15a03d65d5bca
#
_entry.id   f0f2fbc8127a47e1cad15a03d65d5bca
#
_cell.length_a   1.000
_cell.length_b   1.000
_cell.length_c   1.000
_cell.angle_alpha   90.00
_cell.angle_beta   90.00
_cell.angle_gamma   90.00
#
_symmetry.space_group_name_H-M   'P 1'
#
loop_
_entity.id
_entity.type
_entity.pdbx_description
1 polymer ?
#
loop_
_entity_poly.entity_id
_entity_poly.type
_entity_poly.pdbx_seq_one_letter_code
_entity_poly.pdbx_strand_id
1 'polypeptide(L)'
;IGGSPYDETSKFNNFILRNKNNAILKIIDAQRTSAKKNGWDFVDFNQPMREISRKEQEADSTFTFCRIDRIHPDNDGQMVMAYLFLKAQGLAGDEVSSVSIDAYHSSVITHKNCKISKLKKNGTDLTFDYLAYALPYPLDSISRSGWGNKRSQRDAMRLVPFMEEFNQERFQVTNLEKGMYRLTTVSYTHLRAHETVL
;
A
#
# COMPACT_ATOMS: atom_id res chain seq x y z
N ILE A 1 -4.86 4.11 19.93
CA ILE A 1 -3.88 4.31 18.87
C ILE A 1 -2.64 4.93 19.46
N GLY A 2 -1.46 4.30 19.27
CA GLY A 2 -0.15 4.88 19.59
C GLY A 2 0.29 5.83 18.46
N GLY A 3 0.59 7.09 18.82
CA GLY A 3 0.92 8.14 17.87
C GLY A 3 2.24 7.92 17.10
N SER A 4 2.44 8.71 16.05
CA SER A 4 3.70 8.73 15.28
C SER A 4 4.91 9.06 16.16
N PRO A 5 6.13 8.62 15.79
CA PRO A 5 7.32 8.93 16.55
C PRO A 5 7.72 10.40 16.41
N TYR A 6 8.38 10.93 17.44
CA TYR A 6 9.27 12.07 17.29
C TYR A 6 10.62 11.56 16.77
N ASP A 7 11.07 12.07 15.65
CA ASP A 7 12.32 11.63 15.02
C ASP A 7 13.54 12.32 15.68
N GLU A 8 14.23 11.55 16.53
CA GLU A 8 15.47 11.99 17.18
C GLU A 8 16.75 11.60 16.41
N THR A 9 16.62 10.86 15.31
CA THR A 9 17.77 10.22 14.65
C THR A 9 18.18 10.87 13.35
N SER A 10 17.25 11.48 12.63
CA SER A 10 17.55 12.15 11.36
C SER A 10 18.49 13.37 11.53
N LYS A 11 19.43 13.50 10.61
CA LYS A 11 20.41 14.60 10.56
C LYS A 11 19.98 15.75 9.64
N PHE A 12 18.70 15.88 9.30
CA PHE A 12 18.26 16.94 8.38
C PHE A 12 18.42 18.37 8.95
N ASN A 13 18.46 18.52 10.27
CA ASN A 13 18.79 19.75 10.99
C ASN A 13 19.36 19.45 12.37
N ASN A 14 19.87 20.44 13.06
CA ASN A 14 20.50 20.31 14.38
C ASN A 14 19.53 20.49 15.57
N PHE A 15 18.27 20.82 15.30
CA PHE A 15 17.28 21.02 16.37
C PHE A 15 16.67 19.68 16.74
N ILE A 16 17.04 19.14 17.91
CA ILE A 16 16.56 17.86 18.43
C ILE A 16 16.17 18.03 19.89
N LEU A 17 14.91 17.72 20.19
CA LEU A 17 14.44 17.59 21.57
C LEU A 17 14.73 16.16 22.06
N ARG A 18 15.83 15.98 22.78
CA ARG A 18 16.27 14.68 23.27
C ARG A 18 15.26 14.09 24.25
N ASN A 19 15.08 12.78 24.20
CA ASN A 19 14.15 12.00 25.02
C ASN A 19 12.65 12.31 24.80
N LYS A 20 12.30 13.10 23.79
CA LYS A 20 10.89 13.37 23.49
C LYS A 20 10.16 12.10 23.04
N ASN A 21 10.79 11.26 22.23
CA ASN A 21 10.20 9.99 21.84
C ASN A 21 10.04 9.02 23.03
N ASN A 22 10.94 9.04 24.00
CA ASN A 22 10.78 8.25 25.23
C ASN A 22 9.54 8.68 26.04
N ALA A 23 9.22 9.96 26.07
CA ALA A 23 7.97 10.43 26.69
C ALA A 23 6.74 9.94 25.92
N ILE A 24 6.78 9.98 24.58
CA ILE A 24 5.71 9.42 23.72
C ILE A 24 5.53 7.92 23.99
N LEU A 25 6.62 7.15 24.08
CA LEU A 25 6.55 5.70 24.36
C LEU A 25 5.87 5.40 25.72
N LYS A 26 6.10 6.20 26.75
CA LYS A 26 5.38 6.05 28.04
C LYS A 26 3.87 6.25 27.89
N ILE A 27 3.45 7.22 27.06
CA ILE A 27 2.03 7.45 26.74
C ILE A 27 1.47 6.25 25.97
N ILE A 28 2.19 5.75 24.98
CA ILE A 28 1.80 4.58 24.18
C ILE A 28 1.65 3.35 25.05
N ASP A 29 2.55 3.10 26.00
CA ASP A 29 2.48 1.97 26.92
C ASP A 29 1.26 2.07 27.85
N ALA A 30 0.95 3.26 28.35
CA ALA A 30 -0.26 3.50 29.13
C ALA A 30 -1.53 3.25 28.30
N GLN A 31 -1.56 3.73 27.05
CA GLN A 31 -2.67 3.51 26.10
C GLN A 31 -2.84 2.02 25.78
N ARG A 32 -1.75 1.30 25.51
CA ARG A 32 -1.74 -0.14 25.23
C ARG A 32 -2.26 -0.94 26.43
N THR A 33 -1.80 -0.58 27.63
CA THR A 33 -2.25 -1.21 28.89
C THR A 33 -3.74 -0.99 29.10
N SER A 34 -4.23 0.23 28.85
CA SER A 34 -5.65 0.57 28.96
C SER A 34 -6.49 -0.19 27.94
N ALA A 35 -6.02 -0.26 26.67
CA ALA A 35 -6.69 -1.02 25.63
C ALA A 35 -6.83 -2.50 26.01
N LYS A 36 -5.73 -3.12 26.44
CA LYS A 36 -5.74 -4.52 26.91
C LYS A 36 -6.72 -4.75 28.07
N LYS A 37 -6.74 -3.84 29.05
CA LYS A 37 -7.65 -3.94 30.21
C LYS A 37 -9.12 -3.90 29.81
N ASN A 38 -9.45 -3.13 28.77
CA ASN A 38 -10.84 -2.93 28.33
C ASN A 38 -11.23 -3.82 27.12
N GLY A 39 -10.35 -4.71 26.65
CA GLY A 39 -10.63 -5.55 25.48
C GLY A 39 -10.71 -4.75 24.15
N TRP A 40 -10.02 -3.62 24.05
CA TRP A 40 -9.98 -2.80 22.84
C TRP A 40 -8.78 -3.16 21.99
N ASP A 41 -8.95 -3.05 20.68
CA ASP A 41 -7.83 -3.14 19.75
C ASP A 41 -6.87 -1.97 19.89
N PHE A 42 -5.61 -2.20 19.55
CA PHE A 42 -4.57 -1.19 19.63
C PHE A 42 -3.70 -1.18 18.39
N VAL A 43 -3.54 -0.01 17.79
CA VAL A 43 -2.64 0.22 16.64
C VAL A 43 -1.45 1.03 17.11
N ASP A 44 -0.24 0.54 16.85
CA ASP A 44 1.02 1.22 17.14
C ASP A 44 1.63 1.76 15.84
N PHE A 45 1.70 3.07 15.70
CA PHE A 45 2.42 3.73 14.61
C PHE A 45 3.88 4.00 14.95
N ASN A 46 4.22 4.12 16.24
CA ASN A 46 5.54 4.58 16.68
C ASN A 46 6.65 3.60 16.29
N GLN A 47 6.54 2.36 16.74
CA GLN A 47 7.60 1.39 16.52
C GLN A 47 7.83 1.10 15.04
N PRO A 48 6.83 0.74 14.21
CA PRO A 48 7.07 0.45 12.79
C PRO A 48 7.65 1.64 12.01
N MET A 49 7.17 2.86 12.28
CA MET A 49 7.68 4.05 11.60
C MET A 49 9.12 4.36 11.99
N ARG A 50 9.52 4.12 13.23
CA ARG A 50 10.93 4.24 13.67
C ARG A 50 11.83 3.23 13.00
N GLU A 51 11.36 2.01 12.86
CA GLU A 51 12.11 0.93 12.18
C GLU A 51 12.35 1.28 10.72
N ILE A 52 11.32 1.73 10.00
CA ILE A 52 11.44 2.22 8.64
C ILE A 52 12.41 3.40 8.58
N SER A 53 12.25 4.41 9.45
CA SER A 53 13.13 5.57 9.46
C SER A 53 14.60 5.20 9.68
N ARG A 54 14.90 4.29 10.59
CA ARG A 54 16.28 3.82 10.85
C ARG A 54 16.89 3.13 9.64
N LYS A 55 16.11 2.25 9.01
CA LYS A 55 16.56 1.54 7.80
C LYS A 55 16.87 2.53 6.66
N GLU A 56 15.98 3.49 6.42
CA GLU A 56 16.19 4.51 5.38
C GLU A 56 17.39 5.42 5.70
N GLN A 57 17.62 5.71 6.99
CA GLN A 57 18.75 6.53 7.45
C GLN A 57 20.11 5.86 7.30
N GLU A 58 20.17 4.55 7.04
CA GLU A 58 21.41 3.86 6.67
C GLU A 58 21.93 4.35 5.31
N ALA A 59 21.04 4.64 4.37
CA ALA A 59 21.38 5.15 3.04
C ALA A 59 21.37 6.69 2.96
N ASP A 60 20.42 7.34 3.64
CA ASP A 60 20.26 8.80 3.70
C ASP A 60 20.04 9.24 5.15
N SER A 61 21.12 9.64 5.83
CA SER A 61 21.04 10.08 7.24
C SER A 61 20.11 11.26 7.50
N THR A 62 19.65 11.94 6.44
CA THR A 62 18.68 13.06 6.52
C THR A 62 17.24 12.60 6.31
N PHE A 63 17.01 11.31 6.03
CA PHE A 63 15.66 10.79 5.89
C PHE A 63 14.84 11.02 7.16
N THR A 64 13.62 11.50 6.97
CA THR A 64 12.60 11.62 8.03
C THR A 64 11.21 11.69 7.41
N PHE A 65 10.21 11.16 8.08
CA PHE A 65 8.81 11.39 7.72
C PHE A 65 8.32 12.79 8.09
N CYS A 66 9.02 13.48 9.02
CA CYS A 66 8.55 14.67 9.72
C CYS A 66 9.55 15.82 9.60
N ARG A 67 9.60 16.51 8.45
CA ARG A 67 10.72 17.40 8.12
C ARG A 67 10.74 18.73 8.88
N ILE A 68 9.61 19.33 9.20
CA ILE A 68 9.60 20.64 9.86
C ILE A 68 9.88 20.53 11.34
N ASP A 69 9.13 19.69 12.05
CA ASP A 69 9.09 19.66 13.51
C ASP A 69 9.42 18.31 14.13
N ARG A 70 9.78 17.33 13.29
CA ARG A 70 10.14 15.96 13.69
C ARG A 70 9.01 15.11 14.24
N ILE A 71 7.75 15.58 14.20
CA ILE A 71 6.60 14.86 14.78
C ILE A 71 5.40 14.72 13.82
N HIS A 72 5.18 15.69 12.92
CA HIS A 72 4.06 15.63 11.98
C HIS A 72 4.50 14.98 10.68
N PRO A 73 4.03 13.74 10.40
CA PRO A 73 4.35 13.05 9.16
C PRO A 73 3.73 13.77 7.96
N ASP A 74 4.46 13.79 6.87
CA ASP A 74 4.00 14.30 5.59
C ASP A 74 3.36 13.19 4.74
N ASN A 75 3.11 13.42 3.45
CA ASN A 75 2.31 12.54 2.59
C ASN A 75 2.76 11.07 2.61
N ASP A 76 4.06 10.81 2.52
CA ASP A 76 4.61 9.45 2.61
C ASP A 76 4.43 8.83 4.00
N GLY A 77 4.67 9.61 5.06
CA GLY A 77 4.48 9.15 6.43
C GLY A 77 3.02 8.91 6.77
N GLN A 78 2.10 9.76 6.30
CA GLN A 78 0.66 9.56 6.45
C GLN A 78 0.19 8.30 5.69
N MET A 79 0.75 8.04 4.51
CA MET A 79 0.44 6.82 3.76
C MET A 79 0.94 5.56 4.47
N VAL A 80 2.12 5.61 5.10
CA VAL A 80 2.60 4.53 5.97
C VAL A 80 1.66 4.32 7.16
N MET A 81 1.18 5.39 7.80
CA MET A 81 0.19 5.28 8.89
C MET A 81 -1.11 4.65 8.42
N ALA A 82 -1.62 5.05 7.25
CA ALA A 82 -2.82 4.45 6.66
C ALA A 82 -2.64 2.94 6.42
N TYR A 83 -1.49 2.55 5.85
CA TYR A 83 -1.13 1.14 5.66
C TYR A 83 -1.14 0.36 6.99
N LEU A 84 -0.45 0.87 8.02
CA LEU A 84 -0.37 0.22 9.33
C LEU A 84 -1.75 0.11 10.00
N PHE A 85 -2.60 1.13 9.84
CA PHE A 85 -3.95 1.14 10.38
C PHE A 85 -4.83 0.06 9.73
N LEU A 86 -4.85 0.00 8.40
CA LEU A 86 -5.61 -1.01 7.66
C LEU A 86 -5.12 -2.43 7.94
N LYS A 87 -3.80 -2.60 8.06
CA LYS A 87 -3.19 -3.89 8.40
C LYS A 87 -3.60 -4.36 9.80
N ALA A 88 -3.62 -3.46 10.77
CA ALA A 88 -4.05 -3.77 12.13
C ALA A 88 -5.54 -4.16 12.21
N GLN A 89 -6.35 -3.75 11.25
CA GLN A 89 -7.75 -4.16 11.13
C GLN A 89 -7.95 -5.50 10.41
N GLY A 90 -6.87 -6.18 10.01
CA GLY A 90 -6.93 -7.47 9.33
C GLY A 90 -7.37 -7.39 7.87
N LEU A 91 -7.28 -6.22 7.24
CA LEU A 91 -7.71 -6.00 5.85
C LEU A 91 -6.62 -6.32 4.83
N ALA A 92 -5.41 -6.66 5.25
CA ALA A 92 -4.30 -7.00 4.36
C ALA A 92 -4.58 -8.32 3.62
N GLY A 93 -4.26 -8.35 2.32
CA GLY A 93 -4.40 -9.52 1.46
C GLY A 93 -5.75 -9.64 0.75
N ASP A 94 -6.70 -8.73 1.03
CA ASP A 94 -7.93 -8.67 0.24
C ASP A 94 -7.68 -8.01 -1.12
N GLU A 95 -8.09 -8.73 -2.18
CA GLU A 95 -8.02 -8.21 -3.54
C GLU A 95 -9.13 -7.18 -3.78
N VAL A 96 -8.80 -6.06 -4.42
CA VAL A 96 -9.77 -5.07 -4.89
C VAL A 96 -10.77 -5.72 -5.84
N SER A 97 -10.24 -6.53 -6.75
CA SER A 97 -11.03 -7.41 -7.62
C SER A 97 -10.17 -8.56 -8.11
N SER A 98 -10.81 -9.66 -8.49
CA SER A 98 -10.12 -10.74 -9.17
C SER A 98 -11.01 -11.44 -10.21
N VAL A 99 -10.38 -11.94 -11.25
CA VAL A 99 -11.04 -12.76 -12.27
C VAL A 99 -10.10 -13.85 -12.79
N SER A 100 -10.64 -15.03 -12.97
CA SER A 100 -9.97 -16.16 -13.64
C SER A 100 -10.81 -16.64 -14.82
N ILE A 101 -10.20 -16.76 -15.99
CA ILE A 101 -10.84 -17.15 -17.24
C ILE A 101 -10.14 -18.41 -17.78
N ASP A 102 -10.92 -19.37 -18.25
CA ASP A 102 -10.43 -20.50 -19.04
C ASP A 102 -10.43 -20.14 -20.54
N ALA A 103 -9.25 -20.03 -21.13
CA ALA A 103 -9.09 -19.66 -22.53
C ALA A 103 -9.54 -20.78 -23.49
N TYR A 104 -9.42 -22.03 -23.08
CA TYR A 104 -9.82 -23.16 -23.92
C TYR A 104 -11.34 -23.26 -24.05
N HIS A 105 -12.05 -23.22 -22.91
CA HIS A 105 -13.51 -23.31 -22.86
C HIS A 105 -14.22 -21.95 -23.03
N SER A 106 -13.47 -20.84 -23.11
CA SER A 106 -14.02 -19.47 -23.16
C SER A 106 -15.05 -19.22 -22.06
N SER A 107 -14.70 -19.59 -20.83
CA SER A 107 -15.58 -19.50 -19.67
C SER A 107 -14.91 -18.78 -18.50
N VAL A 108 -15.70 -18.09 -17.69
CA VAL A 108 -15.24 -17.51 -16.43
C VAL A 108 -15.20 -18.61 -15.37
N ILE A 109 -14.02 -18.86 -14.78
CA ILE A 109 -13.83 -19.83 -13.70
C ILE A 109 -14.30 -19.24 -12.38
N THR A 110 -13.76 -18.06 -12.03
CA THR A 110 -14.11 -17.33 -10.80
C THR A 110 -14.04 -15.82 -11.05
N HIS A 111 -14.80 -15.08 -10.27
CA HIS A 111 -14.65 -13.63 -10.19
C HIS A 111 -15.02 -13.14 -8.78
N LYS A 112 -14.33 -12.09 -8.31
CA LYS A 112 -14.59 -11.42 -7.03
C LYS A 112 -14.65 -9.92 -7.28
N ASN A 113 -15.67 -9.26 -6.78
CA ASN A 113 -15.86 -7.81 -6.83
C ASN A 113 -15.81 -7.19 -8.24
N CYS A 114 -16.18 -7.97 -9.25
CA CYS A 114 -16.30 -7.54 -10.65
C CYS A 114 -17.35 -8.39 -11.39
N LYS A 115 -17.73 -7.94 -12.57
CA LYS A 115 -18.59 -8.69 -13.49
C LYS A 115 -17.93 -8.82 -14.84
N ILE A 116 -17.92 -10.04 -15.38
CA ILE A 116 -17.47 -10.32 -16.75
C ILE A 116 -18.70 -10.60 -17.61
N SER A 117 -18.73 -10.02 -18.80
CA SER A 117 -19.78 -10.28 -19.79
C SER A 117 -19.20 -10.28 -21.20
N LYS A 118 -19.96 -10.82 -22.16
CA LYS A 118 -19.60 -10.91 -23.56
C LYS A 118 -18.24 -11.56 -23.83
N LEU A 119 -17.85 -12.54 -22.99
CA LEU A 119 -16.62 -13.29 -23.21
C LEU A 119 -16.73 -14.07 -24.53
N LYS A 120 -15.78 -13.85 -25.41
CA LYS A 120 -15.69 -14.48 -26.73
C LYS A 120 -14.24 -14.80 -27.05
N LYS A 121 -14.05 -15.93 -27.76
CA LYS A 121 -12.77 -16.32 -28.34
C LYS A 121 -12.87 -16.18 -29.86
N ASN A 122 -11.96 -15.44 -30.46
CA ASN A 122 -11.80 -15.27 -31.90
C ASN A 122 -10.38 -15.67 -32.30
N GLY A 123 -10.18 -16.89 -32.76
CA GLY A 123 -8.84 -17.43 -32.98
C GLY A 123 -8.04 -17.48 -31.68
N THR A 124 -6.95 -16.73 -31.62
CA THR A 124 -6.09 -16.61 -30.42
C THR A 124 -6.52 -15.52 -29.47
N ASP A 125 -7.47 -14.66 -29.87
CA ASP A 125 -7.86 -13.49 -29.10
C ASP A 125 -9.03 -13.81 -28.17
N LEU A 126 -8.95 -13.35 -26.91
CA LEU A 126 -10.05 -13.32 -25.97
C LEU A 126 -10.53 -11.88 -25.80
N THR A 127 -11.83 -11.66 -25.92
CA THR A 127 -12.46 -10.36 -25.68
C THR A 127 -13.58 -10.50 -24.67
N PHE A 128 -13.73 -9.51 -23.80
CA PHE A 128 -14.80 -9.47 -22.81
C PHE A 128 -15.03 -8.06 -22.28
N ASP A 129 -16.21 -7.83 -21.76
CA ASP A 129 -16.49 -6.62 -20.99
C ASP A 129 -16.19 -6.89 -19.50
N TYR A 130 -15.44 -6.01 -18.87
CA TYR A 130 -15.10 -6.05 -17.46
C TYR A 130 -15.71 -4.84 -16.74
N LEU A 131 -16.53 -5.10 -15.72
CA LEU A 131 -17.10 -4.08 -14.84
C LEU A 131 -16.58 -4.31 -13.43
N ALA A 132 -15.68 -3.45 -12.97
CA ALA A 132 -15.21 -3.43 -11.59
C ALA A 132 -16.27 -2.80 -10.67
N TYR A 133 -16.48 -3.36 -9.47
CA TYR A 133 -17.33 -2.78 -8.44
C TYR A 133 -16.54 -1.91 -7.45
N ALA A 134 -15.22 -2.01 -7.45
CA ALA A 134 -14.28 -1.13 -6.78
C ALA A 134 -13.07 -0.90 -7.67
N LEU A 135 -12.38 0.20 -7.45
CA LEU A 135 -11.14 0.53 -8.16
C LEU A 135 -9.98 0.55 -7.17
N PRO A 136 -8.75 0.24 -7.63
CA PRO A 136 -7.55 0.44 -6.82
C PRO A 136 -7.45 1.90 -6.34
N TYR A 137 -6.94 2.09 -5.13
CA TYR A 137 -6.71 3.43 -4.60
C TYR A 137 -5.69 4.18 -5.47
N PRO A 138 -6.02 5.37 -5.99
CA PRO A 138 -5.12 6.15 -6.82
C PRO A 138 -4.10 6.88 -5.95
N LEU A 139 -2.89 6.35 -5.89
CA LEU A 139 -1.79 6.98 -5.15
C LEU A 139 -1.37 8.31 -5.81
N ASP A 140 -1.40 9.39 -5.03
CA ASP A 140 -0.92 10.68 -5.52
C ASP A 140 0.59 10.63 -5.72
N SER A 141 1.04 10.96 -6.93
CA SER A 141 2.46 11.07 -7.30
C SER A 141 3.02 12.48 -7.09
N ILE A 142 2.17 13.43 -6.74
CA ILE A 142 2.56 14.81 -6.48
C ILE A 142 2.65 15.01 -4.97
N SER A 143 3.79 15.52 -4.50
CA SER A 143 3.89 15.93 -3.12
C SER A 143 3.02 17.17 -2.87
N ARG A 144 2.00 17.03 -2.04
CA ARG A 144 1.15 18.14 -1.57
C ARG A 144 1.57 18.56 -0.16
N SER A 145 2.88 18.61 0.05
CA SER A 145 3.47 18.78 1.35
C SER A 145 3.15 20.13 1.99
N GLY A 146 2.54 20.09 3.18
CA GLY A 146 2.46 21.22 4.08
C GLY A 146 3.60 21.25 5.12
N TRP A 147 4.35 20.13 5.27
CA TRP A 147 5.34 19.92 6.32
C TRP A 147 6.79 19.79 5.82
N GLY A 148 7.04 20.22 4.57
CA GLY A 148 8.39 20.38 4.03
C GLY A 148 9.04 19.14 3.45
N ASN A 149 8.40 17.97 3.49
CA ASN A 149 8.86 16.79 2.79
C ASN A 149 8.38 16.80 1.33
N LYS A 150 9.28 16.50 0.40
CA LYS A 150 8.97 16.48 -1.04
C LYS A 150 8.45 15.11 -1.52
N ARG A 151 8.44 14.09 -0.66
CA ARG A 151 7.96 12.76 -1.04
C ARG A 151 6.43 12.72 -1.09
N SER A 152 5.91 12.00 -2.07
CA SER A 152 4.49 11.81 -2.33
C SER A 152 3.94 10.57 -1.62
N GLN A 153 2.63 10.32 -1.72
CA GLN A 153 2.03 9.04 -1.30
C GLN A 153 2.65 7.86 -2.05
N ARG A 154 2.93 8.03 -3.35
CA ARG A 154 3.52 6.98 -4.19
C ARG A 154 4.93 6.60 -3.73
N ASP A 155 5.69 7.54 -3.18
CA ASP A 155 7.02 7.26 -2.65
C ASP A 155 6.99 6.34 -1.42
N ALA A 156 5.86 6.26 -0.71
CA ALA A 156 5.69 5.33 0.40
C ALA A 156 5.65 3.85 -0.03
N MET A 157 5.40 3.57 -1.32
CA MET A 157 5.32 2.18 -1.84
C MET A 157 6.63 1.41 -1.74
N ARG A 158 7.76 2.10 -1.67
CA ARG A 158 9.06 1.46 -1.40
C ARG A 158 9.29 1.17 0.09
N LEU A 159 8.48 1.75 0.96
CA LEU A 159 8.60 1.65 2.41
C LEU A 159 7.67 0.59 3.00
N VAL A 160 6.51 0.38 2.36
CA VAL A 160 5.49 -0.58 2.79
C VAL A 160 4.85 -1.25 1.56
N PRO A 161 4.50 -2.54 1.62
CA PRO A 161 3.93 -3.29 0.49
C PRO A 161 2.41 -3.01 0.33
N PHE A 162 2.04 -1.72 0.19
CA PHE A 162 0.64 -1.34 0.08
C PHE A 162 -0.01 -1.89 -1.19
N MET A 163 0.72 -1.87 -2.31
CA MET A 163 0.18 -2.37 -3.58
C MET A 163 -0.13 -3.87 -3.50
N GLU A 164 0.73 -4.64 -2.86
CA GLU A 164 0.62 -6.08 -2.73
C GLU A 164 -0.44 -6.50 -1.71
N GLU A 165 -0.61 -5.72 -0.65
CA GLU A 165 -1.50 -6.10 0.46
C GLU A 165 -2.90 -5.47 0.36
N PHE A 166 -3.09 -4.32 -0.32
CA PHE A 166 -4.36 -3.59 -0.31
C PHE A 166 -4.86 -3.13 -1.68
N ASN A 167 -4.03 -3.20 -2.72
CA ASN A 167 -4.35 -2.53 -3.98
C ASN A 167 -4.27 -3.44 -5.20
N GLN A 168 -4.45 -4.74 -4.99
CA GLN A 168 -4.35 -5.74 -6.07
C GLN A 168 -5.65 -5.88 -6.86
N GLU A 169 -5.54 -5.78 -8.18
CA GLU A 169 -6.47 -6.36 -9.12
C GLU A 169 -5.82 -7.59 -9.76
N ARG A 170 -6.40 -8.76 -9.56
CA ARG A 170 -5.86 -10.01 -10.06
C ARG A 170 -6.57 -10.47 -11.31
N PHE A 171 -5.82 -10.61 -12.39
CA PHE A 171 -6.30 -11.17 -13.65
C PHE A 171 -5.53 -12.45 -13.98
N GLN A 172 -6.23 -13.54 -14.18
CA GLN A 172 -5.66 -14.84 -14.52
C GLN A 172 -6.36 -15.43 -15.74
N VAL A 173 -5.58 -15.91 -16.69
CA VAL A 173 -6.10 -16.70 -17.81
C VAL A 173 -5.40 -18.06 -17.80
N THR A 174 -6.16 -19.12 -17.75
CA THR A 174 -5.66 -20.50 -17.77
C THR A 174 -5.88 -21.14 -19.13
N ASN A 175 -5.21 -22.26 -19.38
CA ASN A 175 -5.34 -23.03 -20.63
C ASN A 175 -5.07 -22.22 -21.91
N LEU A 176 -4.15 -21.24 -21.81
CA LEU A 176 -3.59 -20.57 -22.96
C LEU A 176 -2.60 -21.51 -23.68
N GLU A 177 -2.54 -21.42 -24.99
CA GLU A 177 -1.47 -22.05 -25.76
C GLU A 177 -0.13 -21.39 -25.42
N LYS A 178 0.98 -22.10 -25.59
CA LYS A 178 2.30 -21.54 -25.34
C LYS A 178 2.56 -20.36 -26.29
N GLY A 179 2.81 -19.19 -25.75
CA GLY A 179 3.05 -17.98 -26.56
C GLY A 179 3.19 -16.71 -25.72
N MET A 180 3.34 -15.60 -26.40
CA MET A 180 3.30 -14.26 -25.82
C MET A 180 1.92 -13.64 -26.05
N TYR A 181 1.36 -13.04 -25.01
CA TYR A 181 0.05 -12.43 -25.05
C TYR A 181 0.14 -10.94 -24.68
N ARG A 182 -0.78 -10.15 -25.20
CA ARG A 182 -0.94 -8.74 -24.85
C ARG A 182 -2.29 -8.54 -24.19
N LEU A 183 -2.30 -7.97 -22.99
CA LEU A 183 -3.52 -7.45 -22.38
C LEU A 183 -3.75 -6.01 -22.87
N THR A 184 -4.91 -5.77 -23.47
CA THR A 184 -5.31 -4.43 -23.92
C THR A 184 -6.59 -4.02 -23.20
N THR A 185 -6.58 -2.87 -22.53
CA THR A 185 -7.74 -2.28 -21.91
C THR A 185 -8.15 -1.01 -22.65
N VAL A 186 -9.45 -0.73 -22.75
CA VAL A 186 -9.98 0.41 -23.51
C VAL A 186 -9.80 1.75 -22.77
N SER A 187 -9.48 1.71 -21.48
CA SER A 187 -9.27 2.91 -20.65
C SER A 187 -7.79 3.12 -20.38
N TYR A 188 -7.28 4.22 -20.80
CA TYR A 188 -6.13 5.01 -20.32
C TYR A 188 -5.14 4.36 -19.34
N THR A 189 -4.63 3.17 -19.56
CA THR A 189 -3.52 2.71 -18.74
C THR A 189 -2.63 1.76 -19.55
N HIS A 190 -1.40 2.20 -19.75
CA HIS A 190 -0.34 1.31 -20.20
C HIS A 190 0.04 0.37 -19.05
N LEU A 191 -0.70 -0.71 -18.88
CA LEU A 191 -0.27 -1.84 -18.08
C LEU A 191 0.67 -2.69 -18.94
N ARG A 192 1.96 -2.64 -18.66
CA ARG A 192 2.87 -3.70 -19.08
C ARG A 192 2.60 -4.88 -18.15
N ALA A 193 1.90 -5.87 -18.64
CA ALA A 193 1.82 -7.15 -17.97
C ALA A 193 3.19 -7.83 -18.07
N HIS A 194 3.86 -8.02 -16.94
CA HIS A 194 4.94 -8.99 -16.83
C HIS A 194 4.27 -10.34 -16.64
N GLU A 195 4.30 -11.16 -17.68
CA GLU A 195 3.81 -12.53 -17.61
C GLU A 195 4.75 -13.38 -16.77
N THR A 196 4.23 -13.99 -15.73
CA THR A 196 4.80 -15.22 -15.19
C THR A 196 3.93 -16.36 -15.70
N VAL A 197 4.41 -17.06 -16.72
CA VAL A 197 3.83 -18.33 -17.15
C VAL A 197 4.39 -19.38 -16.20
N LEU A 198 3.56 -19.96 -15.35
CA LEU A 198 3.82 -21.20 -14.61
C LEU A 198 3.35 -22.39 -15.42
#